data_d3372c99a6e238678939d04579643b23
#
_entry.id   d3372c99a6e238678939d04579643b23
#
_cell.length_a   1.000
_cell.length_b   1.000
_cell.length_c   1.000
_cell.angle_alpha   90.00
_cell.angle_beta   90.00
_cell.angle_gamma   90.00
#
_symmetry.space_group_name_H-M   'P 1'
#
loop_
_entity.id
_entity.type
_entity.pdbx_description
1 polymer ?
#
loop_
_entity_poly.entity_id
_entity_poly.type
_entity_poly.pdbx_seq_one_letter_code
_entity_poly.pdbx_strand_id
1 'polypeptide(L)'
;VYDYYHFIIPDELTIALMVLMSVWLGLQYWLGALSLYSLVVLLGASLAGAGFFFTLWFVSRGQWLGFGDVKLALPLGLWVGATSIFSFIVVSFWIGAAISLLILAWQKYERGKRRLHLSAETLTMKSAVPFAPFMIAGAALVYITQFDVLSLFSFV
;
A
#
# COMPACT_ATOMS: atom_id res chain seq x y z
N VAL A 1 7.67 -5.17 -21.96
CA VAL A 1 6.49 -5.55 -22.72
C VAL A 1 5.69 -6.67 -22.03
N TYR A 2 6.25 -7.32 -21.00
CA TYR A 2 5.60 -8.46 -20.30
C TYR A 2 4.58 -8.03 -19.21
N ASP A 3 4.59 -6.77 -18.80
CA ASP A 3 3.94 -6.30 -17.55
C ASP A 3 2.52 -5.76 -17.76
N TYR A 4 2.04 -5.67 -19.00
CA TYR A 4 0.74 -5.05 -19.30
C TYR A 4 -0.47 -5.99 -19.17
N TYR A 5 -0.25 -7.29 -19.00
CA TYR A 5 -1.34 -8.28 -19.06
C TYR A 5 -1.66 -9.00 -17.74
N HIS A 6 -0.85 -8.89 -16.69
CA HIS A 6 -1.05 -9.73 -15.51
C HIS A 6 -1.20 -9.00 -14.18
N PHE A 7 -1.01 -7.67 -14.08
CA PHE A 7 -1.15 -6.89 -12.81
C PHE A 7 -0.51 -7.58 -11.58
N ILE A 8 0.53 -8.38 -11.81
CA ILE A 8 1.24 -9.12 -10.77
C ILE A 8 2.50 -8.32 -10.48
N ILE A 9 2.64 -7.84 -9.24
CA ILE A 9 3.92 -7.29 -8.77
C ILE A 9 4.96 -8.40 -8.95
N PRO A 10 6.05 -8.18 -9.67
CA PRO A 10 7.09 -9.19 -9.80
C PRO A 10 7.56 -9.62 -8.41
N ASP A 11 7.49 -10.90 -8.11
CA ASP A 11 7.93 -11.43 -6.80
C ASP A 11 9.39 -11.05 -6.54
N GLU A 12 10.19 -10.90 -7.58
CA GLU A 12 11.57 -10.44 -7.53
C GLU A 12 11.72 -9.06 -6.86
N LEU A 13 10.82 -8.11 -7.18
CA LEU A 13 10.84 -6.77 -6.58
C LEU A 13 10.52 -6.84 -5.07
N THR A 14 9.52 -7.61 -4.70
CA THR A 14 9.13 -7.78 -3.29
C THR A 14 10.25 -8.48 -2.50
N ILE A 15 10.86 -9.50 -3.08
CA ILE A 15 11.99 -10.21 -2.48
C ILE A 15 13.19 -9.26 -2.32
N ALA A 16 13.50 -8.46 -3.35
CA ALA A 16 14.59 -7.49 -3.30
C ALA A 16 14.37 -6.45 -2.19
N LEU A 17 13.14 -5.94 -2.04
CA LEU A 17 12.79 -5.03 -0.95
C LEU A 17 12.90 -5.70 0.42
N MET A 18 12.47 -6.96 0.55
CA MET A 18 12.62 -7.71 1.80
C MET A 18 14.08 -7.92 2.18
N VAL A 19 14.92 -8.28 1.23
CA VAL A 19 16.37 -8.43 1.45
C VAL A 19 16.98 -7.10 1.86
N LEU A 20 16.67 -6.03 1.14
CA LEU A 20 17.17 -4.68 1.44
C LEU A 20 16.78 -4.26 2.88
N MET A 21 15.52 -4.45 3.26
CA MET A 21 15.05 -4.12 4.61
C MET A 21 15.69 -5.00 5.68
N SER A 22 15.89 -6.29 5.40
CA SER A 22 16.56 -7.21 6.34
C SER A 22 18.03 -6.82 6.56
N VAL A 23 18.74 -6.45 5.51
CA VAL A 23 20.14 -5.97 5.59
C VAL A 23 20.19 -4.64 6.36
N TRP A 24 19.27 -3.71 6.06
CA TRP A 24 19.18 -2.42 6.76
C TRP A 24 18.93 -2.61 8.25
N LEU A 25 17.98 -3.44 8.64
CA LEU A 25 17.68 -3.70 10.06
C LEU A 25 18.82 -4.44 10.76
N GLY A 26 19.46 -5.39 10.08
CA GLY A 26 20.63 -6.09 10.60
C GLY A 26 21.80 -5.13 10.86
N LEU A 27 22.03 -4.17 9.96
CA LEU A 27 23.05 -3.14 10.13
C LEU A 27 22.73 -2.21 11.30
N GLN A 28 21.49 -1.76 11.42
CA GLN A 28 21.03 -0.93 12.54
C GLN A 28 21.20 -1.63 13.88
N TYR A 29 20.89 -2.93 13.94
CA TYR A 29 21.10 -3.74 15.12
C TYR A 29 22.59 -3.92 15.46
N TRP A 30 23.42 -4.18 14.46
CA TRP A 30 24.87 -4.34 14.63
C TRP A 30 25.55 -3.06 15.08
N LEU A 31 25.11 -1.90 14.58
CA LEU A 31 25.61 -0.58 15.02
C LEU A 31 25.07 -0.15 16.39
N GLY A 32 24.23 -0.95 17.04
CA GLY A 32 23.63 -0.63 18.33
C GLY A 32 22.58 0.47 18.30
N ALA A 33 22.15 0.88 17.08
CA ALA A 33 21.10 1.87 16.90
C ALA A 33 19.70 1.31 17.17
N LEU A 34 19.54 -0.02 17.08
CA LEU A 34 18.27 -0.71 17.29
C LEU A 34 18.44 -1.76 18.41
N SER A 35 17.59 -1.70 19.44
CA SER A 35 17.58 -2.72 20.48
C SER A 35 16.83 -3.97 20.00
N LEU A 36 17.10 -5.12 20.61
CA LEU A 36 16.36 -6.37 20.31
C LEU A 36 14.85 -6.19 20.53
N TYR A 37 14.47 -5.47 21.59
CA TYR A 37 13.07 -5.17 21.87
C TYR A 37 12.43 -4.36 20.74
N SER A 38 13.09 -3.29 20.29
CA SER A 38 12.60 -2.45 19.19
C SER A 38 12.46 -3.26 17.88
N LEU A 39 13.41 -4.17 17.63
CA LEU A 39 13.38 -5.05 16.45
C LEU A 39 12.17 -5.99 16.51
N VAL A 40 11.90 -6.61 17.66
CA VAL A 40 10.73 -7.51 17.83
C VAL A 40 9.42 -6.74 17.68
N VAL A 41 9.32 -5.54 18.26
CA VAL A 41 8.13 -4.69 18.13
C VAL A 41 7.90 -4.28 16.67
N LEU A 42 8.96 -3.91 15.96
CA LEU A 42 8.89 -3.54 14.54
C LEU A 42 8.44 -4.70 13.66
N LEU A 43 9.02 -5.88 13.86
CA LEU A 43 8.61 -7.08 13.13
C LEU A 43 7.16 -7.45 13.43
N GLY A 44 6.75 -7.40 14.69
CA GLY A 44 5.37 -7.68 15.11
C GLY A 44 4.37 -6.70 14.49
N ALA A 45 4.67 -5.41 14.51
CA ALA A 45 3.83 -4.38 13.90
C ALA A 45 3.73 -4.54 12.38
N SER A 46 4.86 -4.82 11.70
CA SER A 46 4.87 -5.07 10.26
C SER A 46 4.05 -6.31 9.89
N LEU A 47 4.18 -7.40 10.66
CA LEU A 47 3.36 -8.60 10.48
C LEU A 47 1.88 -8.32 10.73
N ALA A 48 1.53 -7.50 11.72
CA ALA A 48 0.15 -7.10 11.97
C ALA A 48 -0.42 -6.29 10.81
N GLY A 49 0.35 -5.35 10.24
CA GLY A 49 -0.02 -4.60 9.05
C GLY A 49 -0.24 -5.50 7.83
N ALA A 50 0.71 -6.40 7.56
CA ALA A 50 0.57 -7.40 6.48
C ALA A 50 -0.60 -8.34 6.73
N GLY A 51 -0.85 -8.72 7.98
CA GLY A 51 -2.00 -9.53 8.41
C GLY A 51 -3.34 -8.84 8.15
N PHE A 52 -3.40 -7.51 8.32
CA PHE A 52 -4.58 -6.73 7.96
C PHE A 52 -4.87 -6.83 6.46
N PHE A 53 -3.88 -6.61 5.59
CA PHE A 53 -4.04 -6.75 4.14
C PHE A 53 -4.35 -8.19 3.73
N PHE A 54 -3.72 -9.17 4.38
CA PHE A 54 -4.03 -10.59 4.19
C PHE A 54 -5.49 -10.90 4.53
N THR A 55 -6.02 -10.35 5.63
CA THR A 55 -7.42 -10.53 6.02
C THR A 55 -8.37 -9.97 4.95
N LEU A 56 -8.08 -8.78 4.42
CA LEU A 56 -8.86 -8.19 3.33
C LEU A 56 -8.83 -9.05 2.08
N TRP A 57 -7.66 -9.55 1.71
CA TRP A 57 -7.49 -10.46 0.58
C TRP A 57 -8.29 -11.75 0.80
N PHE A 58 -8.19 -12.35 1.98
CA PHE A 58 -8.85 -13.61 2.31
C PHE A 58 -10.37 -13.47 2.30
N VAL A 59 -10.92 -12.43 2.94
CA VAL A 59 -12.37 -12.16 2.99
C VAL A 59 -12.92 -11.85 1.61
N SER A 60 -12.19 -11.06 0.81
CA SER A 60 -12.60 -10.71 -0.55
C SER A 60 -12.36 -11.82 -1.58
N ARG A 61 -11.73 -12.92 -1.21
CA ARG A 61 -11.27 -13.98 -2.12
C ARG A 61 -10.43 -13.41 -3.27
N GLY A 62 -9.59 -12.42 -2.97
CA GLY A 62 -8.73 -11.79 -3.96
C GLY A 62 -9.42 -10.79 -4.90
N GLN A 63 -10.70 -10.44 -4.66
CA GLN A 63 -11.43 -9.52 -5.54
C GLN A 63 -11.12 -8.05 -5.29
N TRP A 64 -10.78 -7.67 -4.05
CA TRP A 64 -10.52 -6.28 -3.68
C TRP A 64 -9.03 -5.92 -3.74
N LEU A 65 -8.18 -6.87 -3.44
CA LEU A 65 -6.74 -6.68 -3.28
C LEU A 65 -5.99 -7.85 -3.91
N GLY A 66 -4.90 -7.56 -4.62
CA GLY A 66 -4.00 -8.58 -5.13
C GLY A 66 -3.16 -9.22 -4.02
N PHE A 67 -2.79 -10.49 -4.15
CA PHE A 67 -1.90 -11.12 -3.19
C PHE A 67 -0.49 -10.48 -3.17
N GLY A 68 -0.10 -9.85 -4.29
CA GLY A 68 1.12 -9.06 -4.38
C GLY A 68 1.16 -7.89 -3.41
N ASP A 69 0.01 -7.22 -3.19
CA ASP A 69 -0.10 -6.10 -2.25
C ASP A 69 0.10 -6.57 -0.80
N VAL A 70 -0.40 -7.77 -0.47
CA VAL A 70 -0.17 -8.40 0.85
C VAL A 70 1.32 -8.63 1.11
N LYS A 71 2.03 -9.16 0.10
CA LYS A 71 3.48 -9.37 0.17
C LYS A 71 4.23 -8.05 0.32
N LEU A 72 3.80 -7.00 -0.41
CA LEU A 72 4.41 -5.68 -0.39
C LEU A 72 4.18 -4.95 0.94
N ALA A 73 3.08 -5.21 1.63
CA ALA A 73 2.76 -4.60 2.91
C ALA A 73 3.83 -4.86 3.98
N LEU A 74 4.50 -6.02 3.92
CA LEU A 74 5.50 -6.43 4.89
C LEU A 74 6.77 -5.56 4.83
N PRO A 75 7.49 -5.43 3.69
CA PRO A 75 8.66 -4.58 3.60
C PRO A 75 8.33 -3.09 3.80
N LEU A 76 7.17 -2.63 3.33
CA LEU A 76 6.74 -1.24 3.56
C LEU A 76 6.46 -0.98 5.04
N GLY A 77 5.86 -1.93 5.75
CA GLY A 77 5.63 -1.84 7.18
C GLY A 77 6.94 -1.77 7.98
N LEU A 78 7.96 -2.54 7.57
CA LEU A 78 9.30 -2.46 8.16
C LEU A 78 9.95 -1.10 7.92
N TRP A 79 9.74 -0.51 6.75
CA TRP A 79 10.29 0.79 6.40
C TRP A 79 9.65 1.93 7.18
N VAL A 80 8.32 1.95 7.28
CA VAL A 80 7.56 3.03 7.93
C VAL A 80 7.75 3.05 9.45
N GLY A 81 8.00 1.91 10.05
CA GLY A 81 8.20 1.79 11.50
C GLY A 81 6.94 1.40 12.27
N ALA A 82 7.14 0.85 13.47
CA ALA A 82 6.07 0.25 14.27
C ALA A 82 4.96 1.24 14.66
N THR A 83 5.33 2.46 15.05
CA THR A 83 4.39 3.49 15.50
C THR A 83 3.50 4.00 14.38
N SER A 84 3.99 3.98 13.15
CA SER A 84 3.34 4.60 11.99
C SER A 84 2.60 3.60 11.08
N ILE A 85 2.56 2.31 11.46
CA ILE A 85 1.88 1.26 10.69
C ILE A 85 0.39 1.59 10.47
N PHE A 86 -0.30 2.04 11.51
CA PHE A 86 -1.71 2.40 11.41
C PHE A 86 -1.90 3.57 10.44
N SER A 87 -1.07 4.60 10.57
CA SER A 87 -1.08 5.76 9.68
C SER A 87 -0.78 5.38 8.23
N PHE A 88 0.16 4.48 8.00
CA PHE A 88 0.46 3.93 6.68
C PHE A 88 -0.77 3.27 6.05
N ILE A 89 -1.46 2.40 6.77
CA ILE A 89 -2.67 1.72 6.28
C ILE A 89 -3.72 2.76 5.91
N VAL A 90 -4.08 3.66 6.82
CA VAL A 90 -5.13 4.67 6.63
C VAL A 90 -4.81 5.59 5.46
N VAL A 91 -3.59 6.12 5.40
CA VAL A 91 -3.16 7.05 4.34
C VAL A 91 -3.16 6.37 2.97
N SER A 92 -2.73 5.10 2.89
CA SER A 92 -2.77 4.33 1.64
C SER A 92 -4.19 4.19 1.10
N PHE A 93 -5.16 3.91 1.98
CA PHE A 93 -6.57 3.85 1.60
C PHE A 93 -7.13 5.22 1.22
N TRP A 94 -6.75 6.29 1.92
CA TRP A 94 -7.19 7.65 1.59
C TRP A 94 -6.69 8.09 0.21
N ILE A 95 -5.41 7.83 -0.09
CA ILE A 95 -4.84 8.13 -1.41
C ILE A 95 -5.58 7.32 -2.49
N GLY A 96 -5.76 6.01 -2.28
CA GLY A 96 -6.47 5.14 -3.21
C GLY A 96 -7.91 5.61 -3.45
N ALA A 97 -8.64 5.94 -2.38
CA ALA A 97 -10.01 6.45 -2.48
C ALA A 97 -10.07 7.80 -3.22
N ALA A 98 -9.19 8.74 -2.87
CA ALA A 98 -9.14 10.06 -3.50
C ALA A 98 -8.88 9.95 -5.01
N ILE A 99 -7.88 9.16 -5.41
CA ILE A 99 -7.54 8.97 -6.82
C ILE A 99 -8.68 8.25 -7.57
N SER A 100 -9.28 7.22 -6.97
CA SER A 100 -10.40 6.51 -7.57
C SER A 100 -11.61 7.43 -7.79
N LEU A 101 -11.92 8.29 -6.81
CA LEU A 101 -13.01 9.28 -6.93
C LEU A 101 -12.71 10.33 -8.00
N LEU A 102 -11.46 10.80 -8.10
CA LEU A 102 -11.04 11.73 -9.13
C LEU A 102 -11.19 11.13 -10.52
N ILE A 103 -10.78 9.88 -10.71
CA ILE A 103 -10.93 9.17 -12.00
C ILE A 103 -12.42 9.03 -12.35
N LEU A 104 -13.26 8.64 -11.39
CA LEU A 104 -14.70 8.51 -11.62
C LEU A 104 -15.36 9.86 -11.95
N ALA A 105 -14.97 10.93 -11.25
CA ALA A 105 -15.47 12.28 -11.52
C ALA A 105 -15.08 12.75 -12.94
N TRP A 106 -13.82 12.50 -13.32
CA TRP A 106 -13.32 12.83 -14.66
C TRP A 106 -14.08 12.05 -15.74
N GLN A 107 -14.26 10.76 -15.57
CA GLN A 107 -15.02 9.93 -16.53
C GLN A 107 -16.48 10.40 -16.66
N LYS A 108 -17.12 10.79 -15.55
CA LYS A 108 -18.48 11.34 -15.57
C LYS A 108 -18.54 12.66 -16.33
N TYR A 109 -17.55 13.55 -16.13
CA TYR A 109 -17.44 14.82 -16.84
C TYR A 109 -17.25 14.63 -18.34
N GLU A 110 -16.38 13.71 -18.76
CA GLU A 110 -16.18 13.41 -20.19
C GLU A 110 -17.41 12.76 -20.83
N ARG A 111 -18.09 11.84 -20.12
CA ARG A 111 -19.34 11.23 -20.61
C ARG A 111 -20.44 12.28 -20.83
N GLY A 112 -20.47 13.35 -20.03
CA GLY A 112 -21.40 14.45 -20.23
C GLY A 112 -21.13 15.24 -21.51
N LYS A 113 -19.89 15.30 -21.98
CA LYS A 113 -19.49 16.00 -23.21
C LYS A 113 -19.60 15.12 -24.48
N ARG A 114 -19.47 13.82 -24.36
CA ARG A 114 -19.52 12.86 -25.49
C ARG A 114 -20.90 12.23 -25.68
N ARG A 115 -21.92 13.02 -25.88
CA ARG A 115 -23.21 12.54 -26.41
C ARG A 115 -23.21 12.37 -27.94
N LEU A 116 -22.12 12.01 -28.55
CA LEU A 116 -22.11 11.58 -29.98
C LEU A 116 -20.97 10.58 -30.21
N HIS A 117 -21.39 9.38 -30.60
CA HIS A 117 -20.61 8.33 -31.27
C HIS A 117 -19.37 7.74 -30.61
N LEU A 118 -19.42 6.44 -30.64
CA LEU A 118 -18.41 5.38 -30.71
C LEU A 118 -18.32 4.53 -29.42
N SER A 119 -18.44 3.25 -29.66
CA SER A 119 -18.22 2.14 -28.75
C SER A 119 -17.03 2.41 -27.81
N ALA A 120 -17.32 3.02 -26.68
CA ALA A 120 -16.35 3.06 -25.59
C ALA A 120 -16.31 1.65 -25.02
N GLU A 121 -15.20 0.97 -25.17
CA GLU A 121 -14.84 -0.10 -24.25
C GLU A 121 -15.03 0.44 -22.85
N THR A 122 -16.13 0.09 -22.24
CA THR A 122 -16.42 0.43 -20.86
C THR A 122 -15.35 -0.26 -20.06
N LEU A 123 -14.44 0.53 -19.45
CA LEU A 123 -13.66 0.05 -18.34
C LEU A 123 -14.68 -0.46 -17.33
N THR A 124 -14.92 -1.74 -17.38
CA THR A 124 -15.78 -2.44 -16.44
C THR A 124 -15.14 -2.24 -15.08
N MET A 125 -15.94 -2.06 -14.02
CA MET A 125 -15.50 -2.01 -12.61
C MET A 125 -14.71 -3.27 -12.16
N LYS A 126 -14.41 -4.19 -13.08
CA LYS A 126 -13.55 -5.37 -12.93
C LYS A 126 -12.07 -5.12 -13.27
N SER A 127 -11.71 -3.93 -13.71
CA SER A 127 -10.32 -3.54 -13.84
C SER A 127 -9.78 -3.35 -12.41
N ALA A 128 -9.20 -4.39 -11.84
CA ALA A 128 -8.51 -4.32 -10.56
C ALA A 128 -7.44 -3.23 -10.67
N VAL A 129 -7.67 -2.09 -10.06
CA VAL A 129 -6.65 -1.03 -9.98
C VAL A 129 -5.56 -1.58 -9.04
N PRO A 130 -4.31 -1.69 -9.48
CA PRO A 130 -3.24 -2.16 -8.62
C PRO A 130 -3.14 -1.24 -7.40
N PHE A 131 -3.28 -1.80 -6.20
CA PHE A 131 -3.26 -1.02 -4.95
C PHE A 131 -1.83 -0.64 -4.54
N ALA A 132 -0.84 -1.36 -5.03
CA ALA A 132 0.58 -1.16 -4.74
C ALA A 132 1.07 0.30 -4.88
N PRO A 133 0.76 1.07 -5.95
CA PRO A 133 1.19 2.46 -6.06
C PRO A 133 0.69 3.34 -4.91
N PHE A 134 -0.52 3.07 -4.43
CA PHE A 134 -1.11 3.82 -3.31
C PHE A 134 -0.46 3.45 -1.98
N MET A 135 -0.07 2.19 -1.81
CA MET A 135 0.70 1.73 -0.66
C MET A 135 2.09 2.37 -0.62
N ILE A 136 2.79 2.40 -1.75
CA ILE A 136 4.11 3.02 -1.84
C ILE A 136 4.02 4.52 -1.57
N ALA A 137 3.04 5.21 -2.18
CA ALA A 137 2.82 6.63 -1.95
C ALA A 137 2.44 6.91 -0.48
N GLY A 138 1.57 6.10 0.11
CA GLY A 138 1.18 6.20 1.51
C GLY A 138 2.34 6.00 2.47
N ALA A 139 3.16 4.95 2.23
CA ALA A 139 4.35 4.69 3.02
C ALA A 139 5.37 5.84 2.94
N ALA A 140 5.64 6.33 1.72
CA ALA A 140 6.55 7.46 1.50
C ALA A 140 6.05 8.73 2.18
N LEU A 141 4.76 9.05 2.06
CA LEU A 141 4.17 10.23 2.67
C LEU A 141 4.28 10.16 4.20
N VAL A 142 3.87 9.05 4.81
CA VAL A 142 3.95 8.87 6.27
C VAL A 142 5.39 8.91 6.75
N TYR A 143 6.33 8.30 6.02
CA TYR A 143 7.75 8.31 6.38
C TYR A 143 8.37 9.71 6.33
N ILE A 144 8.07 10.49 5.27
CA ILE A 144 8.62 11.84 5.08
C ILE A 144 7.99 12.84 6.04
N THR A 145 6.67 12.78 6.21
CA THR A 145 5.95 13.78 7.03
C THR A 145 5.92 13.42 8.51
N GLN A 146 6.28 12.18 8.87
CA GLN A 146 6.10 11.63 10.21
C GLN A 146 4.65 11.79 10.70
N PHE A 147 3.71 11.75 9.75
CA PHE A 147 2.30 11.97 10.01
C PHE A 147 1.71 10.81 10.79
N ASP A 148 1.26 11.09 11.99
CA ASP A 148 0.57 10.12 12.81
C ASP A 148 -0.93 10.43 12.88
N VAL A 149 -1.72 9.54 12.28
CA VAL A 149 -3.19 9.66 12.28
C VAL A 149 -3.75 9.61 13.71
N LEU A 150 -3.10 8.86 14.60
CA LEU A 150 -3.54 8.75 15.99
C LEU A 150 -3.38 10.08 16.73
N SER A 151 -2.40 10.89 16.36
CA SER A 151 -2.22 12.22 16.96
C SER A 151 -3.39 13.16 16.68
N LEU A 152 -4.13 12.97 15.59
CA LEU A 152 -5.34 13.75 15.29
C LEU A 152 -6.47 13.49 16.31
N PHE A 153 -6.49 12.30 16.91
CA PHE A 153 -7.51 11.92 17.91
C PHE A 153 -7.07 12.22 19.35
N SER A 154 -5.80 12.55 19.58
CA SER A 154 -5.30 12.89 20.91
C SER A 154 -5.57 14.35 21.34
N PHE A 155 -6.19 15.15 20.46
CA PHE A 155 -6.60 16.53 20.77
C PHE A 155 -8.03 16.64 21.33
N VAL A 156 -8.67 15.54 21.67
CA VAL A 156 -9.94 15.45 22.38
C VAL A 156 -9.70 14.89 23.77
#